data_920b214a60d5fa928e43ed087b4f5fc6
#
_entry.id   920b214a60d5fa928e43ed087b4f5fc6
#
_cell.length_a   1.000
_cell.length_b   1.000
_cell.length_c   1.000
_cell.angle_alpha   90.00
_cell.angle_beta   90.00
_cell.angle_gamma   90.00
#
_symmetry.space_group_name_H-M   'P 1'
#
loop_
_entity.id
_entity.type
_entity.pdbx_description
1 polymer ?
#
loop_
_entity_poly.entity_id
_entity_poly.type
_entity_poly.pdbx_seq_one_letter_code
_entity_poly.pdbx_strand_id
1 'polypeptide(L)'
;MLARGISSRVSHPRAQQQDQQNPPQQPPPQQPAPNQSAPPPQPPSQQSAPPAPGTPQQTSPEQTPAPPVHLGPVVVIDAGHGGTDTGARGTNLVEKDVVLQVAKILRAELERAGYRVVMTRVDDSNPSYEDRAAAANAYRDAIFVSLHVSSTGATGNTRAYFYEFSLPFQATDASLSSEPVKQGFRTAIPWEEAQRPFADQSRRLANLVQIELAHRFPQSPNAPTPAPVRNLRSVSAPAVAVEISSVSVTDPIALTSLSGPFAASVARGIAAFHPITPATPPVTSQP
;
A
#
# COMPACT_ATOMS: atom_id res chain seq x y z
N MET A 1 14.24 -12.19 72.14
CA MET A 1 15.19 -13.26 71.76
C MET A 1 15.62 -13.07 70.33
N LEU A 2 16.91 -12.87 70.13
CA LEU A 2 17.55 -12.61 68.85
C LEU A 2 17.64 -13.88 67.98
N ALA A 3 17.42 -13.80 66.68
CA ALA A 3 18.01 -14.71 65.70
C ALA A 3 18.33 -13.95 64.41
N ARG A 4 19.61 -13.95 64.09
CA ARG A 4 20.26 -13.31 62.94
C ARG A 4 19.99 -14.11 61.66
N GLY A 5 19.60 -13.45 60.56
CA GLY A 5 19.57 -14.02 59.22
C GLY A 5 20.87 -13.81 58.48
N ILE A 6 21.34 -14.84 57.80
CA ILE A 6 22.59 -14.89 57.04
C ILE A 6 22.32 -14.52 55.60
N SER A 7 22.96 -13.46 55.11
CA SER A 7 22.96 -13.03 53.71
C SER A 7 23.95 -13.89 52.92
N SER A 8 23.46 -14.70 51.98
CA SER A 8 24.27 -15.42 51.01
C SER A 8 24.35 -14.64 49.71
N ARG A 9 25.53 -14.07 49.43
CA ARG A 9 25.86 -13.50 48.10
C ARG A 9 26.17 -14.67 47.15
N VAL A 10 25.36 -14.81 46.11
CA VAL A 10 25.67 -15.69 44.98
C VAL A 10 26.47 -14.88 43.96
N SER A 11 27.74 -15.24 43.83
CA SER A 11 28.65 -14.70 42.81
C SER A 11 28.40 -15.40 41.50
N HIS A 12 28.08 -14.62 40.44
CA HIS A 12 27.99 -15.11 39.06
C HIS A 12 29.41 -15.12 38.46
N PRO A 13 29.84 -16.15 37.77
CA PRO A 13 31.10 -16.14 37.03
C PRO A 13 30.95 -15.33 35.75
N ARG A 14 31.87 -14.41 35.54
CA ARG A 14 32.03 -13.57 34.34
C ARG A 14 32.49 -14.45 33.18
N ALA A 15 31.63 -14.65 32.19
CA ALA A 15 31.99 -15.31 30.94
C ALA A 15 33.00 -14.44 30.16
N GLN A 16 34.19 -15.02 29.89
CA GLN A 16 35.18 -14.42 29.00
C GLN A 16 34.66 -14.48 27.55
N GLN A 17 34.48 -13.32 26.93
CA GLN A 17 34.33 -13.22 25.49
C GLN A 17 35.66 -13.56 24.83
N GLN A 18 35.69 -14.67 24.11
CA GLN A 18 36.76 -14.96 23.16
C GLN A 18 36.45 -14.20 21.86
N ASP A 19 37.35 -13.25 21.55
CA ASP A 19 37.41 -12.60 20.22
C ASP A 19 37.75 -13.67 19.18
N GLN A 20 36.75 -14.11 18.43
CA GLN A 20 36.99 -14.85 17.19
C GLN A 20 37.27 -13.84 16.08
N GLN A 21 38.53 -13.63 15.77
CA GLN A 21 39.00 -12.94 14.59
C GLN A 21 38.56 -13.74 13.33
N ASN A 22 37.66 -13.17 12.55
CA ASN A 22 37.31 -13.65 11.21
C ASN A 22 38.52 -13.44 10.29
N PRO A 23 38.96 -14.45 9.51
CA PRO A 23 39.97 -14.24 8.47
C PRO A 23 39.45 -13.33 7.34
N PRO A 24 40.32 -12.54 6.69
CA PRO A 24 39.93 -11.64 5.62
C PRO A 24 39.34 -12.39 4.44
N GLN A 25 38.13 -12.00 4.02
CA GLN A 25 37.48 -12.54 2.83
C GLN A 25 38.19 -12.02 1.58
N GLN A 26 38.60 -12.93 0.70
CA GLN A 26 39.13 -12.61 -0.63
C GLN A 26 38.01 -12.01 -1.49
N PRO A 27 38.32 -10.98 -2.29
CA PRO A 27 37.34 -10.43 -3.24
C PRO A 27 36.97 -11.48 -4.31
N PRO A 28 35.70 -11.50 -4.78
CA PRO A 28 35.24 -12.42 -5.81
C PRO A 28 35.99 -12.16 -7.14
N PRO A 29 36.24 -13.21 -7.96
CA PRO A 29 36.87 -13.05 -9.24
C PRO A 29 36.05 -12.18 -10.17
N GLN A 30 36.71 -11.18 -10.81
CA GLN A 30 36.09 -10.31 -11.82
C GLN A 30 35.75 -11.14 -13.04
N GLN A 31 34.49 -11.10 -13.45
CA GLN A 31 34.06 -11.66 -14.75
C GLN A 31 34.62 -10.81 -15.90
N PRO A 32 35.10 -11.41 -16.98
CA PRO A 32 35.54 -10.66 -18.16
C PRO A 32 34.36 -9.92 -18.80
N ALA A 33 34.60 -8.69 -19.24
CA ALA A 33 33.64 -7.85 -19.92
C ALA A 33 33.11 -8.52 -21.20
N PRO A 34 31.82 -8.40 -21.54
CA PRO A 34 31.27 -8.92 -22.77
C PRO A 34 31.87 -8.19 -23.97
N ASN A 35 32.37 -8.97 -24.91
CA ASN A 35 32.90 -8.53 -26.21
C ASN A 35 31.82 -7.74 -26.96
N GLN A 36 32.08 -6.48 -27.28
CA GLN A 36 31.22 -5.69 -28.15
C GLN A 36 31.26 -6.26 -29.56
N SER A 37 30.22 -6.96 -29.95
CA SER A 37 30.02 -7.40 -31.33
C SER A 37 29.73 -6.17 -32.21
N ALA A 38 30.44 -6.07 -33.32
CA ALA A 38 30.27 -5.04 -34.34
C ALA A 38 28.82 -5.03 -34.89
N PRO A 39 28.28 -3.87 -35.29
CA PRO A 39 26.94 -3.79 -35.88
C PRO A 39 26.88 -4.50 -37.23
N PRO A 40 25.73 -5.13 -37.57
CA PRO A 40 25.54 -5.78 -38.87
C PRO A 40 25.54 -4.78 -40.01
N PRO A 41 25.98 -5.17 -41.23
CA PRO A 41 26.01 -4.30 -42.40
C PRO A 41 24.58 -3.91 -42.83
N GLN A 42 24.39 -2.63 -43.16
CA GLN A 42 23.14 -2.11 -43.71
C GLN A 42 22.85 -2.69 -45.09
N PRO A 43 21.57 -3.04 -45.41
CA PRO A 43 21.21 -3.45 -46.76
C PRO A 43 21.27 -2.25 -47.74
N PRO A 44 21.56 -2.52 -49.01
CA PRO A 44 21.69 -1.46 -50.02
C PRO A 44 20.36 -0.71 -50.25
N SER A 45 20.48 0.60 -50.42
CA SER A 45 19.37 1.50 -50.72
C SER A 45 18.70 1.09 -52.03
N GLN A 46 17.43 0.73 -51.99
CA GLN A 46 16.60 0.52 -53.17
C GLN A 46 16.23 1.88 -53.80
N GLN A 47 16.62 2.05 -55.04
CA GLN A 47 16.20 3.17 -55.87
C GLN A 47 14.69 3.14 -56.11
N SER A 48 14.07 4.30 -55.90
CA SER A 48 12.65 4.53 -56.09
C SER A 48 12.21 4.31 -57.55
N ALA A 49 11.25 3.42 -57.78
CA ALA A 49 10.53 3.30 -59.05
C ALA A 49 9.48 4.41 -59.15
N PRO A 50 9.14 4.88 -60.39
CA PRO A 50 8.14 5.94 -60.61
C PRO A 50 6.73 5.47 -60.24
N PRO A 51 5.79 6.39 -59.87
CA PRO A 51 4.48 6.03 -59.39
C PRO A 51 3.56 5.54 -60.56
N ALA A 52 2.84 4.45 -60.26
CA ALA A 52 1.79 3.94 -61.14
C ALA A 52 0.49 4.77 -60.97
N PRO A 53 -0.38 4.86 -62.03
CA PRO A 53 -1.58 5.70 -62.00
C PRO A 53 -2.66 5.17 -61.04
N GLY A 54 -3.32 6.10 -60.39
CA GLY A 54 -4.24 6.03 -59.30
C GLY A 54 -5.26 4.89 -59.23
N THR A 55 -5.24 4.23 -58.07
CA THR A 55 -6.40 3.50 -57.55
C THR A 55 -7.19 4.43 -56.62
N PRO A 56 -8.54 4.43 -56.65
CA PRO A 56 -9.35 5.30 -55.78
C PRO A 56 -9.03 4.99 -54.30
N GLN A 57 -8.63 6.01 -53.56
CA GLN A 57 -8.52 5.94 -52.10
C GLN A 57 -9.91 5.64 -51.51
N GLN A 58 -10.06 4.45 -50.95
CA GLN A 58 -11.14 4.21 -50.01
C GLN A 58 -10.88 5.08 -48.78
N THR A 59 -11.72 6.08 -48.57
CA THR A 59 -11.79 6.83 -47.32
C THR A 59 -12.19 5.88 -46.21
N SER A 60 -11.23 5.58 -45.35
CA SER A 60 -11.51 4.89 -44.05
C SER A 60 -12.59 5.68 -43.32
N PRO A 61 -13.61 5.02 -42.74
CA PRO A 61 -14.59 5.72 -41.93
C PRO A 61 -13.84 6.44 -40.78
N GLU A 62 -14.09 7.73 -40.69
CA GLU A 62 -13.65 8.60 -39.60
C GLU A 62 -14.06 7.98 -38.30
N GLN A 63 -13.07 7.43 -37.56
CA GLN A 63 -13.27 6.89 -36.23
C GLN A 63 -13.65 8.07 -35.33
N THR A 64 -14.94 8.20 -35.05
CA THR A 64 -15.42 9.07 -33.97
C THR A 64 -14.59 8.79 -32.71
N PRO A 65 -13.94 9.82 -32.12
CA PRO A 65 -13.19 9.61 -30.90
C PRO A 65 -14.09 8.97 -29.85
N ALA A 66 -13.69 7.83 -29.31
CA ALA A 66 -14.41 7.23 -28.21
C ALA A 66 -14.53 8.28 -27.09
N PRO A 67 -15.73 8.43 -26.48
CA PRO A 67 -15.90 9.39 -25.39
C PRO A 67 -14.83 9.15 -24.32
N PRO A 68 -14.31 10.21 -23.69
CA PRO A 68 -13.30 10.07 -22.67
C PRO A 68 -13.84 9.13 -21.60
N VAL A 69 -13.18 8.01 -21.43
CA VAL A 69 -13.47 7.09 -20.32
C VAL A 69 -13.08 7.86 -19.06
N HIS A 70 -14.07 8.41 -18.36
CA HIS A 70 -13.85 8.92 -17.02
C HIS A 70 -13.47 7.71 -16.15
N LEU A 71 -12.19 7.46 -16.07
CA LEU A 71 -11.66 6.51 -15.13
C LEU A 71 -11.95 7.11 -13.75
N GLY A 72 -12.75 6.42 -12.97
CA GLY A 72 -12.98 6.77 -11.56
C GLY A 72 -11.66 6.89 -10.80
N PRO A 73 -11.71 7.29 -9.52
CA PRO A 73 -10.50 7.44 -8.73
C PRO A 73 -9.69 6.14 -8.73
N VAL A 74 -8.37 6.30 -8.65
CA VAL A 74 -7.46 5.16 -8.56
C VAL A 74 -7.45 4.64 -7.13
N VAL A 75 -7.74 3.36 -6.93
CA VAL A 75 -7.52 2.70 -5.63
C VAL A 75 -6.21 1.94 -5.68
N VAL A 76 -5.28 2.33 -4.81
CA VAL A 76 -4.01 1.62 -4.63
C VAL A 76 -4.14 0.66 -3.46
N ILE A 77 -4.06 -0.63 -3.75
CA ILE A 77 -4.12 -1.69 -2.74
C ILE A 77 -2.69 -2.09 -2.38
N ASP A 78 -2.34 -1.92 -1.13
CA ASP A 78 -1.09 -2.37 -0.56
C ASP A 78 -1.30 -3.70 0.18
N ALA A 79 -0.84 -4.79 -0.43
CA ALA A 79 -0.76 -6.08 0.26
C ALA A 79 0.48 -6.08 1.14
N GLY A 80 0.31 -5.93 2.45
CA GLY A 80 1.40 -5.86 3.41
C GLY A 80 2.40 -7.01 3.29
N HIS A 81 3.66 -6.79 3.72
CA HIS A 81 4.73 -7.80 3.72
C HIS A 81 5.09 -8.33 2.32
N GLY A 82 5.75 -9.50 2.24
CA GLY A 82 6.18 -10.17 1.02
C GLY A 82 7.64 -10.62 1.07
N GLY A 83 8.04 -11.55 0.20
CA GLY A 83 9.39 -12.09 0.15
C GLY A 83 9.84 -12.66 1.49
N THR A 84 10.97 -12.19 2.00
CA THR A 84 11.53 -12.59 3.29
C THR A 84 10.76 -12.03 4.50
N ASP A 85 10.01 -10.96 4.31
CA ASP A 85 9.11 -10.42 5.33
C ASP A 85 7.76 -11.17 5.28
N THR A 86 7.58 -12.09 6.20
CA THR A 86 6.38 -12.92 6.27
C THR A 86 5.21 -12.24 6.98
N GLY A 87 5.46 -11.13 7.68
CA GLY A 87 4.52 -10.59 8.65
C GLY A 87 4.24 -11.56 9.80
N ALA A 88 3.07 -11.48 10.37
CA ALA A 88 2.62 -12.36 11.43
C ALA A 88 2.54 -13.82 10.98
N ARG A 89 2.87 -14.73 11.91
CA ARG A 89 2.89 -16.17 11.66
C ARG A 89 1.94 -16.89 12.59
N GLY A 90 1.12 -17.77 12.02
CA GLY A 90 0.37 -18.81 12.72
C GLY A 90 0.97 -20.18 12.46
N THR A 91 0.30 -21.25 12.92
CA THR A 91 0.76 -22.63 12.71
C THR A 91 0.76 -23.01 11.23
N ASN A 92 -0.28 -22.62 10.48
CA ASN A 92 -0.48 -23.02 9.09
C ASN A 92 -0.71 -21.84 8.14
N LEU A 93 -0.58 -20.62 8.62
CA LEU A 93 -0.79 -19.40 7.84
C LEU A 93 0.33 -18.41 8.13
N VAL A 94 0.67 -17.63 7.11
CA VAL A 94 1.50 -16.44 7.24
C VAL A 94 0.76 -15.24 6.67
N GLU A 95 0.94 -14.10 7.29
CA GLU A 95 0.22 -12.87 6.94
C GLU A 95 0.37 -12.51 5.45
N LYS A 96 1.60 -12.51 4.92
CA LYS A 96 1.89 -12.11 3.54
C LYS A 96 1.04 -12.85 2.49
N ASP A 97 0.74 -14.13 2.72
CA ASP A 97 -0.03 -14.96 1.78
C ASP A 97 -1.53 -14.64 1.88
N VAL A 98 -2.04 -14.50 3.11
CA VAL A 98 -3.44 -14.16 3.36
C VAL A 98 -3.76 -12.77 2.81
N VAL A 99 -2.93 -11.75 3.09
CA VAL A 99 -3.18 -10.39 2.60
C VAL A 99 -3.08 -10.29 1.08
N LEU A 100 -2.19 -11.06 0.43
CA LEU A 100 -2.13 -11.10 -1.03
C LEU A 100 -3.41 -11.71 -1.63
N GLN A 101 -3.95 -12.76 -1.03
CA GLN A 101 -5.22 -13.34 -1.44
C GLN A 101 -6.38 -12.34 -1.26
N VAL A 102 -6.48 -11.69 -0.10
CA VAL A 102 -7.49 -10.66 0.17
C VAL A 102 -7.36 -9.49 -0.82
N ALA A 103 -6.14 -9.04 -1.10
CA ALA A 103 -5.88 -7.95 -2.03
C ALA A 103 -6.38 -8.27 -3.46
N LYS A 104 -6.18 -9.50 -3.93
CA LYS A 104 -6.68 -9.95 -5.23
C LYS A 104 -8.23 -9.98 -5.28
N ILE A 105 -8.88 -10.39 -4.18
CA ILE A 105 -10.34 -10.36 -4.08
C ILE A 105 -10.84 -8.92 -4.05
N LEU A 106 -10.24 -8.06 -3.23
CA LEU A 106 -10.60 -6.64 -3.15
C LEU A 106 -10.42 -5.94 -4.50
N ARG A 107 -9.35 -6.23 -5.22
CA ARG A 107 -9.13 -5.74 -6.58
C ARG A 107 -10.31 -6.07 -7.47
N ALA A 108 -10.72 -7.34 -7.53
CA ALA A 108 -11.83 -7.79 -8.37
C ALA A 108 -13.16 -7.11 -8.00
N GLU A 109 -13.43 -6.91 -6.68
CA GLU A 109 -14.63 -6.19 -6.21
C GLU A 109 -14.63 -4.71 -6.67
N LEU A 110 -13.50 -4.03 -6.52
CA LEU A 110 -13.36 -2.62 -6.90
C LEU A 110 -13.40 -2.42 -8.42
N GLU A 111 -12.71 -3.29 -9.19
CA GLU A 111 -12.75 -3.23 -10.67
C GLU A 111 -14.18 -3.45 -11.18
N ARG A 112 -14.94 -4.38 -10.59
CA ARG A 112 -16.35 -4.60 -10.91
C ARG A 112 -17.23 -3.39 -10.56
N ALA A 113 -16.87 -2.65 -9.52
CA ALA A 113 -17.54 -1.41 -9.14
C ALA A 113 -17.10 -0.19 -10.00
N GLY A 114 -16.19 -0.37 -10.97
CA GLY A 114 -15.76 0.66 -11.91
C GLY A 114 -14.52 1.46 -11.46
N TYR A 115 -13.85 1.06 -10.38
CA TYR A 115 -12.59 1.69 -9.97
C TYR A 115 -11.41 1.19 -10.81
N ARG A 116 -10.46 2.07 -11.05
CA ARG A 116 -9.14 1.67 -11.51
C ARG A 116 -8.32 1.21 -10.31
N VAL A 117 -7.75 0.00 -10.37
CA VAL A 117 -6.98 -0.55 -9.26
C VAL A 117 -5.52 -0.73 -9.63
N VAL A 118 -4.65 -0.33 -8.72
CA VAL A 118 -3.21 -0.57 -8.75
C VAL A 118 -2.85 -1.37 -7.50
N MET A 119 -2.03 -2.39 -7.64
CA MET A 119 -1.51 -3.16 -6.50
C MET A 119 -0.03 -2.86 -6.30
N THR A 120 0.42 -2.72 -5.05
CA THR A 120 1.85 -2.53 -4.73
C THR A 120 2.67 -3.79 -5.01
N ARG A 121 2.04 -4.96 -4.92
CA ARG A 121 2.59 -6.27 -5.36
C ARG A 121 1.48 -7.20 -5.83
N VAL A 122 1.80 -8.07 -6.76
CA VAL A 122 0.88 -9.09 -7.31
C VAL A 122 1.37 -10.52 -7.06
N ASP A 123 2.57 -10.64 -6.55
CA ASP A 123 3.29 -11.87 -6.23
C ASP A 123 3.94 -11.80 -4.83
N ASP A 124 4.91 -12.65 -4.55
CA ASP A 124 5.64 -12.67 -3.26
C ASP A 124 6.80 -11.65 -3.21
N SER A 125 6.81 -10.61 -4.04
CA SER A 125 7.75 -9.50 -3.90
C SER A 125 7.49 -8.70 -2.62
N ASN A 126 8.56 -8.01 -2.13
CA ASN A 126 8.46 -7.14 -0.95
C ASN A 126 8.91 -5.72 -1.31
N PRO A 127 8.02 -4.89 -1.87
CA PRO A 127 8.33 -3.48 -2.11
C PRO A 127 8.65 -2.74 -0.81
N SER A 128 9.58 -1.79 -0.87
CA SER A 128 9.88 -0.91 0.27
C SER A 128 8.66 -0.04 0.66
N TYR A 129 8.68 0.55 1.84
CA TYR A 129 7.62 1.50 2.24
C TYR A 129 7.55 2.69 1.29
N GLU A 130 8.70 3.11 0.78
CA GLU A 130 8.85 4.20 -0.18
C GLU A 130 8.22 3.83 -1.53
N ASP A 131 8.45 2.62 -2.03
CA ASP A 131 7.84 2.13 -3.28
C ASP A 131 6.32 2.02 -3.16
N ARG A 132 5.83 1.53 -2.00
CA ARG A 132 4.39 1.43 -1.71
C ARG A 132 3.74 2.82 -1.70
N ALA A 133 4.35 3.80 -1.05
CA ALA A 133 3.88 5.17 -1.04
C ALA A 133 3.97 5.82 -2.43
N ALA A 134 5.07 5.59 -3.17
CA ALA A 134 5.25 6.11 -4.52
C ALA A 134 4.17 5.60 -5.48
N ALA A 135 3.73 4.35 -5.34
CA ALA A 135 2.62 3.80 -6.14
C ALA A 135 1.32 4.59 -5.96
N ALA A 136 1.03 5.08 -4.76
CA ALA A 136 -0.13 5.93 -4.51
C ALA A 136 0.11 7.38 -4.96
N ASN A 137 1.28 7.92 -4.66
CA ASN A 137 1.64 9.31 -4.92
C ASN A 137 1.78 9.64 -6.42
N ALA A 138 1.83 8.61 -7.28
CA ALA A 138 1.81 8.75 -8.72
C ALA A 138 0.45 9.25 -9.28
N TYR A 139 -0.61 9.22 -8.47
CA TYR A 139 -1.96 9.58 -8.90
C TYR A 139 -2.55 10.68 -8.02
N ARG A 140 -3.11 11.74 -8.63
CA ARG A 140 -3.72 12.86 -7.90
C ARG A 140 -4.96 12.49 -7.10
N ASP A 141 -5.76 11.56 -7.65
CA ASP A 141 -7.05 11.16 -7.09
C ASP A 141 -6.97 9.74 -6.52
N ALA A 142 -5.82 9.39 -5.94
CA ALA A 142 -5.64 8.07 -5.34
C ALA A 142 -6.40 7.94 -4.01
N ILE A 143 -6.81 6.70 -3.73
CA ILE A 143 -7.17 6.22 -2.40
C ILE A 143 -6.20 5.08 -2.08
N PHE A 144 -5.54 5.12 -0.93
CA PHE A 144 -4.59 4.08 -0.53
C PHE A 144 -5.17 3.19 0.56
N VAL A 145 -5.10 1.87 0.34
CA VAL A 145 -5.61 0.86 1.29
C VAL A 145 -4.53 -0.17 1.56
N SER A 146 -3.97 -0.18 2.77
CA SER A 146 -3.01 -1.19 3.21
C SER A 146 -3.73 -2.31 3.98
N LEU A 147 -3.47 -3.57 3.60
CA LEU A 147 -4.11 -4.74 4.16
C LEU A 147 -3.14 -5.51 5.04
N HIS A 148 -3.62 -5.92 6.21
CA HIS A 148 -2.86 -6.65 7.22
C HIS A 148 -3.68 -7.75 7.89
N VAL A 149 -2.98 -8.70 8.53
CA VAL A 149 -3.57 -9.73 9.39
C VAL A 149 -2.87 -9.72 10.73
N SER A 150 -3.63 -9.54 11.80
CA SER A 150 -3.10 -9.58 13.17
C SER A 150 -2.61 -10.97 13.58
N SER A 151 -1.63 -11.01 14.45
CA SER A 151 -1.22 -12.23 15.16
C SER A 151 -2.09 -12.55 16.37
N THR A 152 -2.88 -11.59 16.85
CA THR A 152 -3.66 -11.67 18.08
C THR A 152 -5.13 -11.29 17.85
N GLY A 153 -5.97 -11.60 18.82
CA GLY A 153 -7.39 -11.29 18.79
C GLY A 153 -8.25 -12.47 18.35
N ALA A 154 -9.56 -12.32 18.49
CA ALA A 154 -10.51 -13.32 18.04
C ALA A 154 -10.59 -13.33 16.51
N THR A 155 -10.71 -14.51 15.92
CA THR A 155 -10.86 -14.68 14.48
C THR A 155 -12.05 -13.90 13.94
N GLY A 156 -11.81 -13.09 12.89
CA GLY A 156 -12.83 -12.25 12.29
C GLY A 156 -13.05 -10.90 13.00
N ASN A 157 -12.29 -10.57 14.03
CA ASN A 157 -12.24 -9.18 14.50
C ASN A 157 -11.51 -8.34 13.46
N THR A 158 -12.09 -7.21 13.07
CA THR A 158 -11.53 -6.33 12.04
C THR A 158 -11.35 -4.92 12.55
N ARG A 159 -10.33 -4.22 12.05
CA ARG A 159 -10.04 -2.85 12.47
C ARG A 159 -9.47 -2.02 11.34
N ALA A 160 -10.00 -0.81 11.18
CA ALA A 160 -9.44 0.21 10.31
C ALA A 160 -8.60 1.19 11.13
N TYR A 161 -7.46 1.59 10.57
CA TYR A 161 -6.54 2.56 11.16
C TYR A 161 -6.33 3.71 10.21
N PHE A 162 -6.22 4.93 10.76
CA PHE A 162 -5.74 6.10 10.03
C PHE A 162 -4.49 6.65 10.71
N TYR A 163 -3.64 7.32 9.92
CA TYR A 163 -2.41 7.88 10.46
C TYR A 163 -2.72 9.07 11.36
N GLU A 164 -2.21 9.01 12.59
CA GLU A 164 -2.23 10.11 13.53
C GLU A 164 -0.82 10.60 13.78
N PHE A 165 -0.62 11.89 13.56
CA PHE A 165 0.61 12.55 13.94
C PHE A 165 0.62 12.70 15.45
N SER A 166 1.57 12.08 16.13
CA SER A 166 1.82 12.40 17.53
C SER A 166 1.94 13.92 17.65
N LEU A 167 1.17 14.51 18.59
CA LEU A 167 1.32 15.93 18.89
C LEU A 167 2.81 16.18 19.15
N PRO A 168 3.43 17.23 18.58
CA PRO A 168 4.78 17.58 18.94
C PRO A 168 4.82 17.67 20.46
N PHE A 169 5.76 16.97 21.07
CA PHE A 169 6.14 17.20 22.47
C PHE A 169 6.19 18.72 22.62
N GLN A 170 5.31 19.29 23.46
CA GLN A 170 5.34 20.72 23.70
C GLN A 170 6.72 21.01 24.27
N ALA A 171 7.62 21.43 23.40
CA ALA A 171 8.85 22.04 23.84
C ALA A 171 8.41 23.26 24.65
N THR A 172 8.57 23.19 25.96
CA THR A 172 8.42 24.28 26.89
C THR A 172 9.58 25.27 26.72
N ASP A 173 9.91 25.63 25.50
CA ASP A 173 10.83 26.71 25.16
C ASP A 173 10.05 27.82 24.44
N ALA A 174 9.50 28.69 25.28
CA ALA A 174 8.91 29.95 24.88
C ALA A 174 9.97 30.96 24.38
N SER A 175 10.79 30.58 23.43
CA SER A 175 11.76 31.50 22.81
C SER A 175 12.07 31.15 21.35
N LEU A 176 11.03 30.91 20.54
CA LEU A 176 11.16 31.09 19.10
C LEU A 176 10.36 32.32 18.70
N SER A 177 11.12 33.41 18.53
CA SER A 177 10.70 34.70 17.98
C SER A 177 9.76 34.45 16.78
N SER A 178 8.58 35.04 16.86
CA SER A 178 7.62 35.18 15.78
C SER A 178 8.17 36.11 14.69
N GLU A 179 9.04 35.59 13.83
CA GLU A 179 9.35 36.25 12.57
C GLU A 179 8.13 35.98 11.64
N PRO A 180 7.57 37.03 11.03
CA PRO A 180 6.49 36.87 10.08
C PRO A 180 7.01 36.11 8.86
N VAL A 181 6.48 34.89 8.64
CA VAL A 181 6.74 34.10 7.44
C VAL A 181 6.33 34.95 6.22
N LYS A 182 7.31 35.39 5.45
CA LYS A 182 7.09 36.07 4.16
C LYS A 182 6.29 35.11 3.26
N GLN A 183 5.05 35.49 2.96
CA GLN A 183 4.22 34.84 1.95
C GLN A 183 4.98 34.80 0.63
N GLY A 184 5.32 33.61 0.14
CA GLY A 184 5.93 33.49 -1.19
C GLY A 184 6.50 32.13 -1.56
N PHE A 185 6.93 31.32 -0.62
CA PHE A 185 7.42 29.98 -0.91
C PHE A 185 6.43 28.96 -0.35
N ARG A 186 5.87 28.12 -1.22
CA ARG A 186 5.21 26.89 -0.79
C ARG A 186 6.26 26.10 -0.05
N THR A 187 6.20 26.09 1.28
CA THR A 187 7.10 25.27 2.10
C THR A 187 6.93 23.84 1.67
N ALA A 188 7.99 23.21 1.18
CA ALA A 188 7.95 21.79 0.84
C ALA A 188 7.59 21.02 2.10
N ILE A 189 6.54 20.20 2.03
CA ILE A 189 6.16 19.32 3.13
C ILE A 189 7.20 18.20 3.19
N PRO A 190 7.84 17.94 4.34
CA PRO A 190 8.73 16.81 4.50
C PRO A 190 8.02 15.50 4.11
N TRP A 191 8.76 14.58 3.50
CA TRP A 191 8.21 13.30 3.06
C TRP A 191 7.49 12.55 4.18
N GLU A 192 8.01 12.65 5.40
CA GLU A 192 7.43 12.06 6.61
C GLU A 192 6.10 12.71 7.04
N GLU A 193 5.76 13.83 6.48
CA GLU A 193 4.53 14.57 6.77
C GLU A 193 3.55 14.57 5.58
N ALA A 194 3.83 13.78 4.54
CA ALA A 194 3.03 13.76 3.30
C ALA A 194 1.54 13.46 3.55
N GLN A 195 1.23 12.69 4.61
CA GLN A 195 -0.14 12.37 5.01
C GLN A 195 -0.88 13.54 5.70
N ARG A 196 -0.15 14.57 6.21
CA ARG A 196 -0.76 15.65 7.00
C ARG A 196 -1.90 16.40 6.28
N PRO A 197 -1.79 16.77 5.00
CA PRO A 197 -2.88 17.42 4.27
C PRO A 197 -4.12 16.53 4.07
N PHE A 198 -3.97 15.23 4.22
CA PHE A 198 -5.02 14.23 3.98
C PHE A 198 -5.59 13.63 5.27
N ALA A 199 -5.15 14.09 6.44
CA ALA A 199 -5.51 13.50 7.75
C ALA A 199 -7.04 13.39 7.96
N ASP A 200 -7.79 14.44 7.66
CA ASP A 200 -9.25 14.43 7.81
C ASP A 200 -9.94 13.52 6.80
N GLN A 201 -9.46 13.48 5.57
CA GLN A 201 -9.99 12.58 4.54
C GLN A 201 -9.67 11.13 4.88
N SER A 202 -8.49 10.84 5.40
CA SER A 202 -8.08 9.50 5.86
C SER A 202 -8.91 9.04 7.04
N ARG A 203 -9.19 9.92 8.00
CA ARG A 203 -10.10 9.64 9.12
C ARG A 203 -11.51 9.32 8.63
N ARG A 204 -12.04 10.13 7.68
CA ARG A 204 -13.35 9.88 7.06
C ARG A 204 -13.39 8.55 6.32
N LEU A 205 -12.37 8.23 5.52
CA LEU A 205 -12.26 6.95 4.82
C LEU A 205 -12.25 5.79 5.82
N ALA A 206 -11.41 5.88 6.86
CA ALA A 206 -11.32 4.87 7.91
C ALA A 206 -12.65 4.67 8.64
N ASN A 207 -13.40 5.74 8.93
CA ASN A 207 -14.72 5.65 9.53
C ASN A 207 -15.71 4.88 8.65
N LEU A 208 -15.78 5.18 7.37
CA LEU A 208 -16.69 4.51 6.43
C LEU A 208 -16.34 3.03 6.27
N VAL A 209 -15.04 2.72 6.14
CA VAL A 209 -14.56 1.34 6.09
C VAL A 209 -14.88 0.61 7.40
N GLN A 210 -14.65 1.24 8.57
CA GLN A 210 -14.92 0.60 9.87
C GLN A 210 -16.41 0.33 10.09
N ILE A 211 -17.31 1.22 9.66
CA ILE A 211 -18.76 0.99 9.74
C ILE A 211 -19.16 -0.27 8.96
N GLU A 212 -18.66 -0.43 7.72
CA GLU A 212 -18.94 -1.60 6.89
C GLU A 212 -18.35 -2.89 7.48
N LEU A 213 -17.16 -2.79 8.08
CA LEU A 213 -16.53 -3.90 8.78
C LEU A 213 -17.31 -4.30 10.04
N ALA A 214 -17.69 -3.35 10.89
CA ALA A 214 -18.45 -3.63 12.12
C ALA A 214 -19.84 -4.22 11.80
N HIS A 215 -20.48 -3.76 10.74
CA HIS A 215 -21.75 -4.32 10.28
C HIS A 215 -21.63 -5.79 9.88
N ARG A 216 -20.53 -6.17 9.24
CA ARG A 216 -20.30 -7.56 8.79
C ARG A 216 -19.66 -8.43 9.85
N PHE A 217 -18.86 -7.86 10.73
CA PHE A 217 -18.09 -8.52 11.79
C PHE A 217 -18.46 -7.91 13.17
N PRO A 218 -19.54 -8.38 13.81
CA PRO A 218 -20.12 -7.70 14.99
C PRO A 218 -19.20 -7.61 16.22
N GLN A 219 -18.10 -8.38 16.25
CA GLN A 219 -17.10 -8.29 17.35
C GLN A 219 -16.06 -7.18 17.10
N SER A 220 -16.14 -6.50 15.96
CA SER A 220 -15.23 -5.41 15.61
C SER A 220 -15.67 -4.11 16.27
N PRO A 221 -14.75 -3.17 16.55
CA PRO A 221 -15.10 -1.85 17.10
C PRO A 221 -15.95 -1.06 16.09
N ASN A 222 -16.77 -0.15 16.62
CA ASN A 222 -17.63 0.72 15.79
C ASN A 222 -16.90 1.94 15.23
N ALA A 223 -15.70 2.22 15.68
CA ALA A 223 -14.89 3.36 15.24
C ALA A 223 -13.46 2.91 14.86
N PRO A 224 -12.84 3.59 13.88
CA PRO A 224 -11.46 3.32 13.52
C PRO A 224 -10.50 3.75 14.62
N THR A 225 -9.29 3.26 14.57
CA THR A 225 -8.25 3.55 15.55
C THR A 225 -7.21 4.50 14.97
N PRO A 226 -6.94 5.65 15.61
CA PRO A 226 -5.77 6.46 15.26
C PRO A 226 -4.50 5.71 15.65
N ALA A 227 -3.50 5.66 14.77
CA ALA A 227 -2.23 5.01 15.04
C ALA A 227 -1.11 5.55 14.13
N PRO A 228 0.16 5.52 14.57
CA PRO A 228 1.30 5.93 13.76
C PRO A 228 1.70 4.80 12.77
N VAL A 229 0.76 4.40 11.90
CA VAL A 229 0.96 3.33 10.93
C VAL A 229 1.97 3.75 9.88
N ARG A 230 3.14 3.10 9.85
CA ARG A 230 4.25 3.49 8.99
C ARG A 230 3.90 3.51 7.50
N ASN A 231 3.14 2.53 7.02
CA ASN A 231 2.74 2.41 5.61
C ASN A 231 1.91 3.60 5.11
N LEU A 232 1.26 4.35 6.03
CA LEU A 232 0.41 5.48 5.65
C LEU A 232 1.16 6.81 5.67
N ARG A 233 2.24 6.92 6.44
CA ARG A 233 2.92 8.17 6.78
C ARG A 233 3.32 9.02 5.57
N SER A 234 3.88 8.37 4.55
CA SER A 234 4.45 9.03 3.36
C SER A 234 3.49 9.05 2.15
N VAL A 235 2.22 8.70 2.36
CA VAL A 235 1.20 8.68 1.31
C VAL A 235 0.55 10.04 1.17
N SER A 236 0.60 10.63 -0.03
CA SER A 236 -0.01 11.92 -0.36
C SER A 236 -1.42 11.74 -0.95
N ALA A 237 -2.26 10.97 -0.27
CA ALA A 237 -3.64 10.66 -0.64
C ALA A 237 -4.44 10.24 0.60
N PRO A 238 -5.79 10.23 0.57
CA PRO A 238 -6.58 9.57 1.60
C PRO A 238 -6.14 8.12 1.77
N ALA A 239 -5.77 7.73 3.02
CA ALA A 239 -5.13 6.46 3.29
C ALA A 239 -5.70 5.77 4.54
N VAL A 240 -5.89 4.46 4.45
CA VAL A 240 -6.36 3.60 5.54
C VAL A 240 -5.56 2.31 5.58
N ALA A 241 -5.21 1.84 6.77
CA ALA A 241 -4.77 0.47 6.97
C ALA A 241 -5.93 -0.35 7.55
N VAL A 242 -6.11 -1.56 7.08
CA VAL A 242 -7.21 -2.44 7.50
C VAL A 242 -6.64 -3.79 7.89
N GLU A 243 -7.06 -4.25 9.05
CA GLU A 243 -6.55 -5.48 9.66
C GLU A 243 -7.71 -6.44 9.97
N ILE A 244 -7.50 -7.74 9.72
CA ILE A 244 -8.37 -8.81 10.18
C ILE A 244 -7.59 -9.73 11.13
N SER A 245 -8.18 -10.15 12.23
CA SER A 245 -7.61 -11.15 13.15
C SER A 245 -8.08 -12.56 12.76
N SER A 246 -7.36 -13.59 12.99
CA SER A 246 -5.97 -13.69 13.40
C SER A 246 -5.29 -14.79 12.61
N VAL A 247 -3.99 -14.65 12.28
CA VAL A 247 -3.24 -15.76 11.65
C VAL A 247 -3.03 -16.93 12.62
N SER A 248 -3.19 -16.70 13.91
CA SER A 248 -3.00 -17.69 14.99
C SER A 248 -4.26 -18.54 15.21
N VAL A 249 -4.94 -18.95 14.11
CA VAL A 249 -6.11 -19.85 14.16
C VAL A 249 -5.67 -21.31 14.04
N THR A 250 -6.40 -22.18 14.71
CA THR A 250 -6.17 -23.63 14.61
C THR A 250 -6.54 -24.17 13.24
N ASP A 251 -7.66 -23.67 12.68
CA ASP A 251 -8.15 -24.02 11.34
C ASP A 251 -7.90 -22.85 10.37
N PRO A 252 -6.99 -23.00 9.39
CA PRO A 252 -6.74 -21.98 8.38
C PRO A 252 -7.97 -21.59 7.57
N ILE A 253 -8.92 -22.52 7.37
CA ILE A 253 -10.15 -22.28 6.60
C ILE A 253 -11.02 -21.22 7.30
N ALA A 254 -10.99 -21.16 8.63
CA ALA A 254 -11.75 -20.20 9.41
C ALA A 254 -11.39 -18.75 9.05
N LEU A 255 -10.11 -18.44 8.82
CA LEU A 255 -9.68 -17.10 8.41
C LEU A 255 -9.84 -16.88 6.89
N THR A 256 -9.45 -17.86 6.07
CA THR A 256 -9.50 -17.70 4.61
C THR A 256 -10.92 -17.58 4.08
N SER A 257 -11.91 -18.24 4.73
CA SER A 257 -13.32 -18.07 4.39
C SER A 257 -13.87 -16.65 4.63
N LEU A 258 -13.22 -15.88 5.49
CA LEU A 258 -13.58 -14.49 5.76
C LEU A 258 -12.99 -13.49 4.75
N SER A 259 -12.05 -13.91 3.91
CA SER A 259 -11.36 -13.03 2.96
C SER A 259 -12.33 -12.32 2.00
N GLY A 260 -13.32 -13.04 1.45
CA GLY A 260 -14.34 -12.45 0.57
C GLY A 260 -15.22 -11.43 1.28
N PRO A 261 -15.90 -11.79 2.38
CA PRO A 261 -16.67 -10.84 3.18
C PRO A 261 -15.88 -9.61 3.66
N PHE A 262 -14.61 -9.80 4.04
CA PHE A 262 -13.72 -8.71 4.46
C PHE A 262 -13.43 -7.75 3.29
N ALA A 263 -12.99 -8.27 2.15
CA ALA A 263 -12.73 -7.49 0.94
C ALA A 263 -13.98 -6.73 0.48
N ALA A 264 -15.15 -7.38 0.47
CA ALA A 264 -16.41 -6.74 0.11
C ALA A 264 -16.79 -5.59 1.06
N SER A 265 -16.54 -5.73 2.37
CA SER A 265 -16.79 -4.64 3.33
C SER A 265 -15.86 -3.45 3.10
N VAL A 266 -14.57 -3.71 2.86
CA VAL A 266 -13.61 -2.66 2.51
C VAL A 266 -14.02 -1.94 1.22
N ALA A 267 -14.42 -2.69 0.19
CA ALA A 267 -14.87 -2.11 -1.09
C ALA A 267 -16.11 -1.20 -0.91
N ARG A 268 -17.09 -1.61 -0.09
CA ARG A 268 -18.26 -0.77 0.20
C ARG A 268 -17.88 0.51 0.94
N GLY A 269 -16.97 0.44 1.92
CA GLY A 269 -16.46 1.63 2.62
C GLY A 269 -15.77 2.62 1.67
N ILE A 270 -14.97 2.12 0.71
CA ILE A 270 -14.36 2.94 -0.34
C ILE A 270 -15.43 3.55 -1.25
N ALA A 271 -16.43 2.78 -1.66
CA ALA A 271 -17.53 3.28 -2.49
C ALA A 271 -18.36 4.37 -1.77
N ALA A 272 -18.56 4.25 -0.47
CA ALA A 272 -19.21 5.29 0.34
C ALA A 272 -18.34 6.54 0.49
N PHE A 273 -17.02 6.40 0.48
CA PHE A 273 -16.10 7.54 0.54
C PHE A 273 -16.06 8.32 -0.78
N HIS A 274 -15.99 7.62 -1.90
CA HIS A 274 -15.90 8.19 -3.24
C HIS A 274 -16.78 7.40 -4.23
N PRO A 275 -18.09 7.71 -4.30
CA PRO A 275 -19.02 7.01 -5.19
C PRO A 275 -18.64 7.25 -6.66
N ILE A 276 -18.69 6.20 -7.47
CA ILE A 276 -18.63 6.31 -8.93
C ILE A 276 -20.03 6.62 -9.42
N THR A 277 -20.21 7.80 -9.99
CA THR A 277 -21.45 8.16 -10.68
C THR A 277 -21.44 7.48 -12.05
N PRO A 278 -22.45 6.64 -12.40
CA PRO A 278 -22.56 6.09 -13.73
C PRO A 278 -22.62 7.25 -14.74
N ALA A 279 -21.88 7.15 -15.85
CA ALA A 279 -22.00 8.11 -16.94
C ALA A 279 -23.46 8.13 -17.38
N THR A 280 -24.12 9.30 -17.34
CA THR A 280 -25.47 9.48 -17.89
C THR A 280 -25.40 9.14 -19.38
N PRO A 281 -26.21 8.18 -19.89
CA PRO A 281 -26.21 7.88 -21.29
C PRO A 281 -26.58 9.17 -22.07
N PRO A 282 -25.96 9.40 -23.23
CA PRO A 282 -26.30 10.57 -24.03
C PRO A 282 -27.82 10.56 -24.35
N VAL A 283 -28.47 11.67 -24.04
CA VAL A 283 -29.88 11.87 -24.41
C VAL A 283 -29.93 11.83 -25.93
N THR A 284 -30.40 10.72 -26.49
CA THR A 284 -30.75 10.62 -27.90
C THR A 284 -31.94 11.52 -28.09
N SER A 285 -31.71 12.75 -28.56
CA SER A 285 -32.77 13.57 -29.15
C SER A 285 -33.23 12.83 -30.40
N GLN A 286 -34.38 12.20 -30.32
CA GLN A 286 -35.09 11.72 -31.51
C GLN A 286 -35.57 12.93 -32.30
N PRO A 287 -35.54 12.87 -33.63
CA PRO A 287 -36.00 13.93 -34.54
C PRO A 287 -37.49 14.18 -34.48
#